data_20178bd82fc98a9f37dc663049399a7b
#
_entry.id   20178bd82fc98a9f37dc663049399a7b
#
_cell.length_a   1.000
_cell.length_b   1.000
_cell.length_c   1.000
_cell.angle_alpha   90.00
_cell.angle_beta   90.00
_cell.angle_gamma   90.00
#
_symmetry.space_group_name_H-M   'P 1'
#
loop_
_entity.id
_entity.type
_entity.pdbx_description
1 polymer ?
#
loop_
_entity_poly.entity_id
_entity_poly.type
_entity_poly.pdbx_seq_one_letter_code
_entity_poly.pdbx_strand_id
1 'polypeptide(L)'
;MATTLVVRHLSFSHPGAAEPLFDDVDCSLPAGWTALLGDNGCGKTTLARIVCGLLTPTRGSVSPAPSTFVSAYCEQECTREPANLEEFRDDWSAPSVALRGTLGIGDDWPYRFATLSGGERKRLQVACALFANPDVLVLDEPTNHVDTATREAIAHAMRAFDGIGVLVSHDVELIDATCAQCIMFERRHVRGRNRTVLERYAGGYTKAQQTRALRRAEVADQLEAAQHAQQTIAQAQERRRAMMDAAAARKHGGWKIDRLDH
;
A
#
# COMPACT_ATOMS: atom_id res chain seq x y z
N MET A 1 -8.51 -11.96 20.10
CA MET A 1 -8.30 -11.52 18.71
C MET A 1 -7.07 -10.61 18.65
N ALA A 2 -6.20 -10.76 17.64
CA ALA A 2 -5.11 -9.81 17.43
C ALA A 2 -5.74 -8.48 16.97
N THR A 3 -5.41 -7.39 17.63
CA THR A 3 -5.89 -6.05 17.26
C THR A 3 -5.10 -5.44 16.11
N THR A 4 -3.94 -6.00 15.78
CA THR A 4 -3.03 -5.48 14.74
C THR A 4 -2.12 -6.59 14.24
N LEU A 5 -1.95 -6.71 12.93
CA LEU A 5 -0.86 -7.46 12.32
C LEU A 5 0.33 -6.52 12.05
N VAL A 6 1.52 -6.99 12.36
CA VAL A 6 2.77 -6.25 12.13
C VAL A 6 3.64 -7.04 11.16
N VAL A 7 3.97 -6.40 10.06
CA VAL A 7 4.92 -6.90 9.05
C VAL A 7 6.28 -6.29 9.38
N ARG A 8 7.33 -7.12 9.53
CA ARG A 8 8.67 -6.68 9.90
C ARG A 8 9.74 -7.21 8.96
N HIS A 9 10.56 -6.30 8.45
CA HIS A 9 11.73 -6.59 7.60
C HIS A 9 11.40 -7.53 6.45
N LEU A 10 10.18 -7.39 5.88
CA LEU A 10 9.66 -8.31 4.89
C LEU A 10 10.34 -8.10 3.54
N SER A 11 10.86 -9.19 2.98
CA SER A 11 11.41 -9.22 1.63
C SER A 11 10.79 -10.38 0.85
N PHE A 12 10.52 -10.15 -0.42
CA PHE A 12 9.99 -11.18 -1.31
C PHE A 12 10.60 -11.07 -2.70
N SER A 13 11.01 -12.21 -3.24
CA SER A 13 11.45 -12.36 -4.62
C SER A 13 10.71 -13.52 -5.28
N HIS A 14 10.24 -13.33 -6.49
CA HIS A 14 9.73 -14.45 -7.27
C HIS A 14 10.87 -15.40 -7.64
N PRO A 15 10.60 -16.71 -7.75
CA PRO A 15 11.60 -17.68 -8.22
C PRO A 15 12.18 -17.24 -9.57
N GLY A 16 13.51 -17.14 -9.66
CA GLY A 16 14.21 -16.73 -10.88
C GLY A 16 14.25 -15.22 -11.16
N ALA A 17 13.67 -14.39 -10.33
CA ALA A 17 13.76 -12.93 -10.49
C ALA A 17 15.16 -12.43 -10.08
N ALA A 18 15.73 -11.52 -10.90
CA ALA A 18 17.04 -10.90 -10.62
C ALA A 18 16.98 -9.87 -9.48
N GLU A 19 15.82 -9.24 -9.28
CA GLU A 19 15.60 -8.24 -8.23
C GLU A 19 14.41 -8.64 -7.35
N PRO A 20 14.44 -8.31 -6.05
CA PRO A 20 13.30 -8.52 -5.18
C PRO A 20 12.12 -7.63 -5.60
N LEU A 21 10.90 -8.14 -5.44
CA LEU A 21 9.67 -7.38 -5.64
C LEU A 21 9.57 -6.24 -4.62
N PHE A 22 9.90 -6.55 -3.37
CA PHE A 22 10.16 -5.60 -2.30
C PHE A 22 11.21 -6.18 -1.33
N ASP A 23 11.97 -5.29 -0.70
CA ASP A 23 13.08 -5.64 0.17
C ASP A 23 13.06 -4.76 1.42
N ASP A 24 13.07 -5.42 2.60
CA ASP A 24 13.13 -4.77 3.91
C ASP A 24 11.98 -3.78 4.15
N VAL A 25 10.74 -4.22 3.92
CA VAL A 25 9.54 -3.39 4.13
C VAL A 25 8.86 -3.70 5.45
N ASP A 26 8.36 -2.63 6.09
CA ASP A 26 7.64 -2.70 7.35
C ASP A 26 6.27 -2.04 7.19
N CYS A 27 5.24 -2.66 7.78
CA CYS A 27 3.93 -2.03 7.89
C CYS A 27 3.11 -2.62 9.04
N SER A 28 2.02 -1.94 9.39
CA SER A 28 1.05 -2.40 10.39
C SER A 28 -0.37 -2.33 9.84
N LEU A 29 -1.13 -3.39 10.09
CA LEU A 29 -2.52 -3.58 9.67
C LEU A 29 -3.38 -3.70 10.93
N PRO A 30 -3.96 -2.60 11.42
CA PRO A 30 -4.86 -2.63 12.58
C PRO A 30 -6.21 -3.21 12.23
N ALA A 31 -7.06 -3.45 13.23
CA ALA A 31 -8.47 -3.74 13.04
C ALA A 31 -9.16 -2.64 12.19
N GLY A 32 -10.15 -3.04 11.41
CA GLY A 32 -10.76 -2.24 10.35
C GLY A 32 -10.03 -2.41 9.01
N TRP A 33 -10.42 -1.62 8.01
CA TRP A 33 -9.93 -1.79 6.64
C TRP A 33 -8.71 -0.94 6.33
N THR A 34 -7.70 -1.59 5.76
CA THR A 34 -6.50 -0.96 5.19
C THR A 34 -6.48 -1.16 3.68
N ALA A 35 -6.44 -0.07 2.91
CA ALA A 35 -6.24 -0.15 1.46
C ALA A 35 -4.75 -0.27 1.09
N LEU A 36 -4.42 -1.20 0.19
CA LEU A 36 -3.10 -1.31 -0.44
C LEU A 36 -3.14 -0.64 -1.82
N LEU A 37 -2.38 0.42 -2.00
CA LEU A 37 -2.39 1.27 -3.18
C LEU A 37 -1.03 1.29 -3.87
N GLY A 38 -1.00 1.48 -5.18
CA GLY A 38 0.23 1.58 -5.97
C GLY A 38 0.05 0.99 -7.36
N ASP A 39 1.08 1.13 -8.18
CA ASP A 39 1.07 0.68 -9.57
C ASP A 39 0.89 -0.85 -9.69
N ASN A 40 0.48 -1.31 -10.87
CA ASN A 40 0.38 -2.74 -11.14
C ASN A 40 1.78 -3.38 -11.05
N GLY A 41 1.83 -4.56 -10.44
CA GLY A 41 3.09 -5.29 -10.25
C GLY A 41 4.00 -4.76 -9.14
N CYS A 42 3.58 -3.79 -8.32
CA CYS A 42 4.40 -3.29 -7.19
C CYS A 42 4.41 -4.20 -5.97
N GLY A 43 3.57 -5.26 -5.92
CA GLY A 43 3.56 -6.25 -4.84
C GLY A 43 2.36 -6.23 -3.90
N LYS A 44 1.28 -5.48 -4.20
CA LYS A 44 0.06 -5.42 -3.37
C LYS A 44 -0.53 -6.80 -3.08
N THR A 45 -0.88 -7.53 -4.14
CA THR A 45 -1.41 -8.91 -4.07
C THR A 45 -0.43 -9.87 -3.37
N THR A 46 0.87 -9.70 -3.60
CA THR A 46 1.90 -10.54 -2.96
C THR A 46 1.94 -10.29 -1.45
N LEU A 47 1.96 -9.04 -1.01
CA LEU A 47 1.88 -8.70 0.42
C LEU A 47 0.59 -9.25 1.05
N ALA A 48 -0.54 -9.06 0.39
CA ALA A 48 -1.84 -9.55 0.84
C ALA A 48 -1.86 -11.08 1.01
N ARG A 49 -1.27 -11.82 0.07
CA ARG A 49 -1.14 -13.28 0.16
C ARG A 49 -0.18 -13.73 1.28
N ILE A 50 0.91 -13.00 1.51
CA ILE A 50 1.83 -13.28 2.63
C ILE A 50 1.14 -13.07 3.97
N VAL A 51 0.35 -12.00 4.12
CA VAL A 51 -0.42 -11.70 5.33
C VAL A 51 -1.41 -12.82 5.65
N CYS A 52 -2.04 -13.44 4.64
CA CYS A 52 -2.92 -14.60 4.80
C CYS A 52 -2.18 -15.93 4.96
N GLY A 53 -0.84 -15.97 4.88
CA GLY A 53 -0.07 -17.21 4.93
C GLY A 53 -0.11 -18.06 3.66
N LEU A 54 -0.64 -17.50 2.56
CA LEU A 54 -0.72 -18.17 1.24
C LEU A 54 0.61 -18.13 0.48
N LEU A 55 1.51 -17.23 0.86
CA LEU A 55 2.88 -17.15 0.36
C LEU A 55 3.86 -17.00 1.52
N THR A 56 5.00 -17.68 1.41
CA THR A 56 6.09 -17.54 2.37
C THR A 56 7.03 -16.41 1.92
N PRO A 57 7.34 -15.42 2.77
CA PRO A 57 8.30 -14.40 2.43
C PRO A 57 9.72 -14.97 2.32
N THR A 58 10.59 -14.32 1.54
CA THR A 58 12.01 -14.68 1.44
C THR A 58 12.76 -14.36 2.74
N ARG A 59 12.38 -13.25 3.38
CA ARG A 59 12.90 -12.80 4.69
C ARG A 59 11.81 -12.04 5.44
N GLY A 60 12.03 -11.88 6.74
CA GLY A 60 11.11 -11.15 7.62
C GLY A 60 9.97 -12.01 8.12
N SER A 61 8.98 -11.35 8.73
CA SER A 61 7.87 -12.06 9.36
C SER A 61 6.60 -11.21 9.45
N VAL A 62 5.49 -11.90 9.63
CA VAL A 62 4.19 -11.33 10.01
C VAL A 62 3.91 -11.76 11.44
N SER A 63 3.52 -10.85 12.31
CA SER A 63 3.22 -11.12 13.72
C SER A 63 1.84 -10.56 14.09
N PRO A 64 0.94 -11.35 14.69
CA PRO A 64 1.06 -12.80 14.96
C PRO A 64 1.28 -13.61 13.68
N ALA A 65 1.82 -14.82 13.82
CA ALA A 65 2.05 -15.70 12.66
C ALA A 65 0.71 -16.09 11.98
N PRO A 66 0.65 -16.13 10.64
CA PRO A 66 -0.61 -16.45 9.92
C PRO A 66 -1.25 -17.78 10.30
N SER A 67 -0.47 -18.73 10.79
CA SER A 67 -0.98 -20.02 11.29
C SER A 67 -1.73 -19.94 12.62
N THR A 68 -1.76 -18.79 13.28
CA THR A 68 -2.38 -18.60 14.61
C THR A 68 -3.75 -17.94 14.57
N PHE A 69 -4.26 -17.59 13.39
CA PHE A 69 -5.57 -16.95 13.20
C PHE A 69 -6.25 -17.50 11.93
N VAL A 70 -7.55 -17.28 11.84
CA VAL A 70 -8.32 -17.64 10.65
C VAL A 70 -8.20 -16.51 9.63
N SER A 71 -7.74 -16.84 8.42
CA SER A 71 -7.67 -15.89 7.32
C SER A 71 -8.55 -16.31 6.14
N ALA A 72 -9.18 -15.36 5.47
CA ALA A 72 -9.89 -15.57 4.23
C ALA A 72 -9.36 -14.61 3.15
N TYR A 73 -9.22 -15.13 1.94
CA TYR A 73 -8.71 -14.39 0.78
C TYR A 73 -9.69 -14.50 -0.39
N CYS A 74 -10.26 -13.38 -0.79
CA CYS A 74 -11.08 -13.28 -1.99
C CYS A 74 -10.21 -12.85 -3.17
N GLU A 75 -9.96 -13.79 -4.09
CA GLU A 75 -9.19 -13.53 -5.32
C GLU A 75 -9.91 -12.54 -6.24
N GLN A 76 -9.14 -11.83 -7.06
CA GLN A 76 -9.65 -10.90 -8.06
C GLN A 76 -10.66 -11.57 -8.99
N GLU A 77 -10.34 -12.76 -9.51
CA GLU A 77 -11.22 -13.54 -10.36
C GLU A 77 -11.86 -14.70 -9.57
N CYS A 78 -13.18 -14.76 -9.57
CA CYS A 78 -13.93 -15.84 -8.95
C CYS A 78 -14.25 -16.93 -10.00
N THR A 79 -13.22 -17.67 -10.43
CA THR A 79 -13.36 -18.72 -11.45
C THR A 79 -13.67 -20.09 -10.86
N ARG A 80 -13.41 -20.29 -9.58
CA ARG A 80 -13.64 -21.54 -8.84
C ARG A 80 -14.62 -21.35 -7.74
N GLU A 81 -15.34 -22.40 -7.39
CA GLU A 81 -16.20 -22.41 -6.23
C GLU A 81 -15.40 -22.17 -4.95
N PRO A 82 -15.91 -21.33 -4.01
CA PRO A 82 -15.32 -21.19 -2.69
C PRO A 82 -15.25 -22.55 -1.98
N ALA A 83 -14.16 -22.83 -1.28
CA ALA A 83 -13.92 -24.14 -0.67
C ALA A 83 -14.99 -24.53 0.38
N ASN A 84 -15.60 -23.55 1.03
CA ASN A 84 -16.66 -23.73 2.04
C ASN A 84 -18.07 -23.44 1.49
N LEU A 85 -18.26 -23.50 0.17
CA LEU A 85 -19.56 -23.22 -0.47
C LEU A 85 -20.64 -24.19 -0.01
N GLU A 86 -20.32 -25.49 0.11
CA GLU A 86 -21.27 -26.50 0.56
C GLU A 86 -21.72 -26.25 2.01
N GLU A 87 -20.78 -25.91 2.89
CA GLU A 87 -21.06 -25.58 4.28
C GLU A 87 -21.95 -24.33 4.37
N PHE A 88 -21.63 -23.27 3.61
CA PHE A 88 -22.45 -22.06 3.53
C PHE A 88 -23.84 -22.35 2.96
N ARG A 89 -23.95 -23.21 1.94
CA ARG A 89 -25.21 -23.61 1.31
C ARG A 89 -26.17 -24.23 2.32
N ASP A 90 -25.64 -25.14 3.14
CA ASP A 90 -26.45 -25.96 4.06
C ASP A 90 -26.67 -25.28 5.43
N ASP A 91 -25.94 -24.19 5.72
CA ASP A 91 -26.14 -23.42 6.96
C ASP A 91 -27.20 -22.33 6.82
N TRP A 92 -28.24 -22.45 7.65
CA TRP A 92 -29.34 -21.49 7.75
C TRP A 92 -29.41 -20.84 9.15
N SER A 93 -28.28 -20.76 9.83
CA SER A 93 -28.15 -19.99 11.07
C SER A 93 -28.42 -18.50 10.85
N ALA A 94 -28.78 -17.79 11.93
CA ALA A 94 -29.07 -16.37 11.86
C ALA A 94 -27.91 -15.53 11.23
N PRO A 95 -26.62 -15.78 11.54
CA PRO A 95 -25.53 -15.11 10.87
C PRO A 95 -25.47 -15.37 9.36
N SER A 96 -25.68 -16.63 8.94
CA SER A 96 -25.65 -17.01 7.53
C SER A 96 -26.82 -16.37 6.75
N VAL A 97 -28.03 -16.35 7.33
CA VAL A 97 -29.19 -15.66 6.75
C VAL A 97 -28.92 -14.14 6.63
N ALA A 98 -28.32 -13.53 7.65
CA ALA A 98 -27.94 -12.10 7.61
C ALA A 98 -26.94 -11.80 6.50
N LEU A 99 -25.93 -12.65 6.30
CA LEU A 99 -24.96 -12.51 5.19
C LEU A 99 -25.65 -12.62 3.82
N ARG A 100 -26.57 -13.58 3.65
CA ARG A 100 -27.37 -13.69 2.41
C ARG A 100 -28.15 -12.40 2.15
N GLY A 101 -28.82 -11.88 3.16
CA GLY A 101 -29.57 -10.61 3.05
C GLY A 101 -28.66 -9.42 2.72
N THR A 102 -27.55 -9.28 3.44
CA THR A 102 -26.59 -8.17 3.25
C THR A 102 -25.98 -8.15 1.84
N LEU A 103 -25.61 -9.32 1.33
CA LEU A 103 -24.98 -9.47 0.01
C LEU A 103 -25.99 -9.77 -1.10
N GLY A 104 -27.29 -9.86 -0.79
CA GLY A 104 -28.33 -10.16 -1.77
C GLY A 104 -28.11 -11.49 -2.48
N ILE A 105 -27.74 -12.54 -1.71
CA ILE A 105 -27.50 -13.88 -2.23
C ILE A 105 -28.83 -14.59 -2.42
N GLY A 106 -29.11 -15.03 -3.66
CA GLY A 106 -30.26 -15.89 -3.94
C GLY A 106 -30.10 -17.30 -3.37
N ASP A 107 -31.16 -17.90 -2.89
CA ASP A 107 -31.12 -19.23 -2.26
C ASP A 107 -30.65 -20.32 -3.22
N ASP A 108 -30.85 -20.12 -4.51
CA ASP A 108 -30.44 -21.04 -5.58
C ASP A 108 -28.97 -20.87 -6.02
N TRP A 109 -28.31 -19.76 -5.65
CA TRP A 109 -26.96 -19.44 -6.14
C TRP A 109 -25.89 -20.49 -5.75
N PRO A 110 -25.85 -21.02 -4.52
CA PRO A 110 -24.88 -22.05 -4.17
C PRO A 110 -25.01 -23.34 -4.98
N TYR A 111 -26.18 -23.61 -5.57
CA TYR A 111 -26.44 -24.81 -6.38
C TYR A 111 -26.10 -24.64 -7.86
N ARG A 112 -25.90 -23.40 -8.34
CA ARG A 112 -25.69 -23.11 -9.74
C ARG A 112 -24.50 -22.16 -10.00
N PHE A 113 -23.47 -22.26 -9.20
CA PHE A 113 -22.29 -21.39 -9.25
C PHE A 113 -21.75 -21.18 -10.66
N ALA A 114 -21.67 -22.24 -11.49
CA ALA A 114 -21.15 -22.19 -12.84
C ALA A 114 -21.95 -21.24 -13.78
N THR A 115 -23.22 -20.98 -13.49
CA THR A 115 -24.13 -20.15 -14.32
C THR A 115 -24.30 -18.73 -13.77
N LEU A 116 -23.71 -18.41 -12.63
CA LEU A 116 -23.79 -17.08 -12.04
C LEU A 116 -23.02 -16.05 -12.87
N SER A 117 -23.53 -14.84 -12.89
CA SER A 117 -22.80 -13.68 -13.40
C SER A 117 -21.54 -13.38 -12.57
N GLY A 118 -20.62 -12.59 -13.10
CA GLY A 118 -19.40 -12.19 -12.37
C GLY A 118 -19.71 -11.51 -11.03
N GLY A 119 -20.68 -10.62 -11.00
CA GLY A 119 -21.11 -9.93 -9.77
C GLY A 119 -21.74 -10.87 -8.75
N GLU A 120 -22.59 -11.79 -9.18
CA GLU A 120 -23.20 -12.82 -8.32
C GLU A 120 -22.12 -13.73 -7.71
N ARG A 121 -21.17 -14.21 -8.54
CA ARG A 121 -20.03 -15.01 -8.05
C ARG A 121 -19.21 -14.24 -7.03
N LYS A 122 -18.94 -12.96 -7.28
CA LYS A 122 -18.16 -12.14 -6.36
C LYS A 122 -18.87 -11.95 -5.02
N ARG A 123 -20.17 -11.67 -5.02
CA ARG A 123 -20.98 -11.59 -3.79
C ARG A 123 -20.99 -12.90 -3.02
N LEU A 124 -21.15 -14.02 -3.71
CA LEU A 124 -21.12 -15.34 -3.09
C LEU A 124 -19.73 -15.69 -2.54
N GLN A 125 -18.65 -15.33 -3.24
CA GLN A 125 -17.28 -15.47 -2.75
C GLN A 125 -17.06 -14.70 -1.44
N VAL A 126 -17.49 -13.43 -1.40
CA VAL A 126 -17.38 -12.60 -0.19
C VAL A 126 -18.24 -13.15 0.95
N ALA A 127 -19.45 -13.65 0.65
CA ALA A 127 -20.31 -14.30 1.64
C ALA A 127 -19.64 -15.53 2.27
N CYS A 128 -19.10 -16.42 1.45
CA CYS A 128 -18.38 -17.61 1.92
C CYS A 128 -17.12 -17.25 2.73
N ALA A 129 -16.40 -16.19 2.34
CA ALA A 129 -15.23 -15.71 3.08
C ALA A 129 -15.61 -15.17 4.46
N LEU A 130 -16.68 -14.39 4.57
CA LEU A 130 -17.19 -13.86 5.83
C LEU A 130 -17.82 -14.95 6.70
N PHE A 131 -18.48 -15.94 6.08
CA PHE A 131 -19.05 -17.09 6.77
C PHE A 131 -18.00 -17.90 7.55
N ALA A 132 -16.77 -17.97 7.05
CA ALA A 132 -15.65 -18.58 7.77
C ALA A 132 -15.26 -17.84 9.08
N ASN A 133 -15.92 -16.72 9.40
CA ASN A 133 -15.66 -15.88 10.56
C ASN A 133 -14.15 -15.56 10.72
N PRO A 134 -13.51 -14.96 9.71
CA PRO A 134 -12.07 -14.78 9.72
C PRO A 134 -11.65 -13.66 10.67
N ASP A 135 -10.45 -13.81 11.29
CA ASP A 135 -9.77 -12.71 12.00
C ASP A 135 -9.17 -11.71 10.99
N VAL A 136 -8.75 -12.23 9.82
CA VAL A 136 -8.14 -11.44 8.72
C VAL A 136 -8.87 -11.75 7.41
N LEU A 137 -9.41 -10.70 6.78
CA LEU A 137 -10.08 -10.80 5.48
C LEU A 137 -9.36 -9.96 4.44
N VAL A 138 -8.97 -10.58 3.35
CA VAL A 138 -8.39 -9.89 2.18
C VAL A 138 -9.39 -9.91 1.03
N LEU A 139 -9.65 -8.74 0.47
CA LEU A 139 -10.41 -8.56 -0.76
C LEU A 139 -9.48 -8.00 -1.84
N ASP A 140 -9.20 -8.80 -2.87
CA ASP A 140 -8.33 -8.39 -4.00
C ASP A 140 -9.23 -8.00 -5.19
N GLU A 141 -9.26 -6.69 -5.52
CA GLU A 141 -10.08 -6.06 -6.56
C GLU A 141 -11.56 -6.52 -6.54
N PRO A 142 -12.27 -6.40 -5.39
CA PRO A 142 -13.61 -7.00 -5.23
C PRO A 142 -14.69 -6.32 -6.09
N THR A 143 -14.45 -5.09 -6.54
CA THR A 143 -15.41 -4.30 -7.34
C THR A 143 -15.01 -4.18 -8.81
N ASN A 144 -14.02 -4.95 -9.26
CA ASN A 144 -13.61 -4.95 -10.66
C ASN A 144 -14.70 -5.60 -11.53
N HIS A 145 -15.15 -4.87 -12.55
CA HIS A 145 -16.19 -5.32 -13.50
C HIS A 145 -17.53 -5.73 -12.89
N VAL A 146 -17.91 -5.15 -11.73
CA VAL A 146 -19.21 -5.37 -11.12
C VAL A 146 -20.13 -4.15 -11.25
N ASP A 147 -21.42 -4.36 -11.12
CA ASP A 147 -22.44 -3.30 -11.11
C ASP A 147 -22.45 -2.53 -9.76
N THR A 148 -23.17 -1.41 -9.77
CA THR A 148 -23.30 -0.55 -8.58
C THR A 148 -23.95 -1.28 -7.41
N ALA A 149 -24.96 -2.11 -7.65
CA ALA A 149 -25.64 -2.85 -6.59
C ALA A 149 -24.70 -3.85 -5.89
N THR A 150 -23.87 -4.54 -6.67
CA THR A 150 -22.83 -5.43 -6.12
C THR A 150 -21.78 -4.65 -5.32
N ARG A 151 -21.34 -3.47 -5.81
CA ARG A 151 -20.40 -2.61 -5.09
C ARG A 151 -20.97 -2.18 -3.73
N GLU A 152 -22.20 -1.71 -3.69
CA GLU A 152 -22.88 -1.28 -2.48
C GLU A 152 -23.06 -2.43 -1.47
N ALA A 153 -23.43 -3.62 -1.95
CA ALA A 153 -23.56 -4.81 -1.10
C ALA A 153 -22.21 -5.20 -0.47
N ILE A 154 -21.12 -5.19 -1.24
CA ILE A 154 -19.77 -5.46 -0.75
C ILE A 154 -19.34 -4.37 0.26
N ALA A 155 -19.56 -3.09 -0.05
CA ALA A 155 -19.24 -2.00 0.87
C ALA A 155 -20.01 -2.10 2.19
N HIS A 156 -21.26 -2.56 2.15
CA HIS A 156 -22.06 -2.79 3.35
C HIS A 156 -21.50 -3.95 4.20
N ALA A 157 -21.18 -5.07 3.56
CA ALA A 157 -20.54 -6.20 4.21
C ALA A 157 -19.18 -5.85 4.84
N MET A 158 -18.36 -5.04 4.13
CA MET A 158 -17.09 -4.54 4.65
C MET A 158 -17.27 -3.72 5.93
N ARG A 159 -18.27 -2.82 5.99
CA ARG A 159 -18.52 -1.99 7.19
C ARG A 159 -18.97 -2.82 8.41
N ALA A 160 -19.58 -3.96 8.19
CA ALA A 160 -20.01 -4.87 9.25
C ALA A 160 -18.89 -5.80 9.75
N PHE A 161 -17.73 -5.81 9.08
CA PHE A 161 -16.61 -6.66 9.46
C PHE A 161 -15.74 -6.00 10.53
N ASP A 162 -15.57 -6.66 11.68
CA ASP A 162 -14.84 -6.13 12.85
C ASP A 162 -13.38 -6.61 12.96
N GLY A 163 -12.92 -7.47 12.03
CA GLY A 163 -11.57 -8.02 12.01
C GLY A 163 -10.55 -7.07 11.33
N ILE A 164 -9.43 -7.64 10.93
CA ILE A 164 -8.40 -6.95 10.16
C ILE A 164 -8.71 -7.14 8.66
N GLY A 165 -9.18 -6.07 8.02
CA GLY A 165 -9.49 -6.05 6.59
C GLY A 165 -8.34 -5.48 5.76
N VAL A 166 -8.01 -6.15 4.67
CA VAL A 166 -7.05 -5.67 3.67
C VAL A 166 -7.76 -5.58 2.34
N LEU A 167 -7.78 -4.39 1.75
CA LEU A 167 -8.39 -4.13 0.46
C LEU A 167 -7.31 -3.79 -0.56
N VAL A 168 -7.20 -4.56 -1.61
CA VAL A 168 -6.47 -4.18 -2.83
C VAL A 168 -7.49 -3.69 -3.82
N SER A 169 -7.51 -2.40 -4.16
CA SER A 169 -8.48 -1.85 -5.10
C SER A 169 -8.02 -0.53 -5.71
N HIS A 170 -8.55 -0.22 -6.89
CA HIS A 170 -8.47 1.08 -7.55
C HIS A 170 -9.78 1.88 -7.43
N ASP A 171 -10.78 1.36 -6.75
CA ASP A 171 -12.08 1.98 -6.53
C ASP A 171 -12.00 3.01 -5.40
N VAL A 172 -11.85 4.29 -5.78
CA VAL A 172 -11.69 5.41 -4.84
C VAL A 172 -12.89 5.55 -3.91
N GLU A 173 -14.11 5.39 -4.44
CA GLU A 173 -15.33 5.54 -3.66
C GLU A 173 -15.42 4.45 -2.58
N LEU A 174 -15.11 3.21 -2.93
CA LEU A 174 -15.08 2.10 -1.97
C LEU A 174 -14.02 2.33 -0.88
N ILE A 175 -12.82 2.74 -1.26
CA ILE A 175 -11.71 3.01 -0.33
C ILE A 175 -12.08 4.14 0.63
N ASP A 176 -12.61 5.25 0.12
CA ASP A 176 -13.00 6.40 0.94
C ASP A 176 -14.19 6.09 1.88
N ALA A 177 -15.09 5.19 1.46
CA ALA A 177 -16.25 4.79 2.25
C ALA A 177 -15.94 3.76 3.35
N THR A 178 -14.85 2.98 3.22
CA THR A 178 -14.61 1.81 4.08
C THR A 178 -13.27 1.79 4.78
N CYS A 179 -12.22 2.39 4.22
CA CYS A 179 -10.86 2.24 4.74
C CYS A 179 -10.47 3.34 5.74
N ALA A 180 -9.95 2.92 6.90
CA ALA A 180 -9.43 3.82 7.93
C ALA A 180 -7.99 4.28 7.66
N GLN A 181 -7.25 3.56 6.82
CA GLN A 181 -5.90 3.91 6.40
C GLN A 181 -5.58 3.34 5.01
N CYS A 182 -4.57 3.96 4.38
CA CYS A 182 -3.98 3.50 3.13
C CYS A 182 -2.49 3.22 3.30
N ILE A 183 -2.00 2.16 2.66
CA ILE A 183 -0.58 1.88 2.49
C ILE A 183 -0.25 2.02 1.01
N MET A 184 0.59 2.99 0.67
CA MET A 184 1.03 3.24 -0.69
C MET A 184 2.37 2.58 -0.96
N PHE A 185 2.42 1.78 -2.02
CA PHE A 185 3.65 1.21 -2.56
C PHE A 185 4.28 2.22 -3.51
N GLU A 186 5.46 2.72 -3.16
CA GLU A 186 6.23 3.63 -3.99
C GLU A 186 7.57 3.01 -4.39
N ARG A 187 7.89 3.09 -5.68
CA ARG A 187 9.25 2.78 -6.14
C ARG A 187 10.13 4.03 -6.01
N ARG A 188 11.18 3.92 -5.23
CA ARG A 188 12.19 4.98 -5.05
C ARG A 188 13.54 4.52 -5.54
N HIS A 189 14.22 5.39 -6.28
CA HIS A 189 15.60 5.16 -6.66
C HIS A 189 16.52 5.63 -5.53
N VAL A 190 17.12 4.68 -4.79
CA VAL A 190 18.01 4.98 -3.67
C VAL A 190 19.35 4.31 -3.92
N ARG A 191 20.41 5.10 -3.96
CA ARG A 191 21.81 4.63 -4.14
C ARG A 191 21.99 3.70 -5.34
N GLY A 192 21.41 4.04 -6.48
CA GLY A 192 21.56 3.27 -7.72
C GLY A 192 20.67 2.01 -7.83
N ARG A 193 19.73 1.78 -6.90
CA ARG A 193 18.79 0.67 -6.92
C ARG A 193 17.36 1.15 -6.74
N ASN A 194 16.44 0.49 -7.43
CA ASN A 194 15.02 0.71 -7.21
C ASN A 194 14.58 -0.07 -5.96
N ARG A 195 14.02 0.64 -4.98
CA ARG A 195 13.46 0.05 -3.77
C ARG A 195 11.98 0.35 -3.69
N THR A 196 11.19 -0.64 -3.33
CA THR A 196 9.79 -0.44 -2.93
C THR A 196 9.77 0.06 -1.49
N VAL A 197 9.07 1.15 -1.25
CA VAL A 197 8.84 1.72 0.08
C VAL A 197 7.34 1.71 0.34
N LEU A 198 6.95 1.33 1.55
CA LEU A 198 5.55 1.37 2.00
C LEU A 198 5.33 2.63 2.83
N GLU A 199 4.45 3.50 2.36
CA GLU A 199 4.06 4.71 3.10
C GLU A 199 2.64 4.59 3.62
N ARG A 200 2.47 4.80 4.91
CA ARG A 200 1.18 4.77 5.58
C ARG A 200 0.56 6.15 5.64
N TYR A 201 -0.71 6.23 5.28
CA TYR A 201 -1.55 7.43 5.39
C TYR A 201 -2.84 7.10 6.14
N ALA A 202 -3.25 7.97 7.05
CA ALA A 202 -4.52 7.86 7.75
C ALA A 202 -5.68 8.31 6.85
N GLY A 203 -6.80 7.58 6.90
CA GLY A 203 -8.00 7.84 6.10
C GLY A 203 -8.01 7.13 4.77
N GLY A 204 -9.06 7.37 3.98
CA GLY A 204 -9.24 6.82 2.63
C GLY A 204 -8.30 7.43 1.60
N TYR A 205 -8.54 7.12 0.33
CA TYR A 205 -7.70 7.50 -0.80
C TYR A 205 -7.55 9.01 -0.96
N THR A 206 -8.67 9.73 -0.93
CA THR A 206 -8.69 11.19 -1.15
C THR A 206 -7.84 11.91 -0.10
N LYS A 207 -8.02 11.56 1.18
CA LYS A 207 -7.23 12.12 2.29
C LYS A 207 -5.76 11.74 2.22
N ALA A 208 -5.46 10.50 1.85
CA ALA A 208 -4.09 10.02 1.66
C ALA A 208 -3.37 10.80 0.56
N GLN A 209 -4.02 11.04 -0.59
CA GLN A 209 -3.47 11.84 -1.69
C GLN A 209 -3.23 13.30 -1.30
N GLN A 210 -4.17 13.93 -0.58
CA GLN A 210 -3.99 15.28 -0.07
C GLN A 210 -2.77 15.38 0.86
N THR A 211 -2.67 14.47 1.83
CA THR A 211 -1.52 14.43 2.76
C THR A 211 -0.20 14.20 2.03
N ARG A 212 -0.21 13.33 1.02
CA ARG A 212 0.96 13.06 0.17
C ARG A 212 1.39 14.29 -0.64
N ALA A 213 0.43 15.00 -1.22
CA ALA A 213 0.70 16.23 -1.97
C ALA A 213 1.34 17.31 -1.09
N LEU A 214 0.79 17.51 0.12
CA LEU A 214 1.35 18.46 1.09
C LEU A 214 2.78 18.10 1.49
N ARG A 215 3.05 16.84 1.84
CA ARG A 215 4.41 16.38 2.18
C ARG A 215 5.40 16.58 1.03
N ARG A 216 4.97 16.33 -0.21
CA ARG A 216 5.83 16.56 -1.39
C ARG A 216 6.14 18.03 -1.61
N ALA A 217 5.17 18.92 -1.42
CA ALA A 217 5.38 20.35 -1.50
C ALA A 217 6.37 20.84 -0.43
N GLU A 218 6.18 20.42 0.84
CA GLU A 218 7.11 20.75 1.93
C GLU A 218 8.55 20.30 1.66
N VAL A 219 8.73 19.08 1.11
CA VAL A 219 10.07 18.58 0.76
C VAL A 219 10.68 19.35 -0.41
N ALA A 220 9.87 19.73 -1.40
CA ALA A 220 10.32 20.55 -2.52
C ALA A 220 10.79 21.94 -2.04
N ASP A 221 10.00 22.62 -1.20
CA ASP A 221 10.34 23.91 -0.63
C ASP A 221 11.64 23.85 0.20
N GLN A 222 11.80 22.80 1.01
CA GLN A 222 13.03 22.58 1.79
C GLN A 222 14.25 22.36 0.89
N LEU A 223 14.10 21.62 -0.20
CA LEU A 223 15.16 21.38 -1.16
C LEU A 223 15.60 22.66 -1.87
N GLU A 224 14.63 23.47 -2.32
CA GLU A 224 14.90 24.77 -2.95
C GLU A 224 15.61 25.74 -1.97
N ALA A 225 15.13 25.81 -0.72
CA ALA A 225 15.78 26.62 0.31
C ALA A 225 17.23 26.18 0.57
N ALA A 226 17.48 24.86 0.65
CA ALA A 226 18.80 24.29 0.83
C ALA A 226 19.74 24.60 -0.37
N GLN A 227 19.23 24.48 -1.60
CA GLN A 227 19.98 24.80 -2.82
C GLN A 227 20.33 26.29 -2.87
N HIS A 228 19.39 27.17 -2.53
CA HIS A 228 19.62 28.61 -2.48
C HIS A 228 20.68 28.99 -1.43
N ALA A 229 20.61 28.37 -0.25
CA ALA A 229 21.61 28.55 0.80
C ALA A 229 23.01 28.12 0.35
N GLN A 230 23.13 26.96 -0.32
CA GLN A 230 24.39 26.49 -0.88
C GLN A 230 24.97 27.44 -1.95
N GLN A 231 24.14 27.94 -2.86
CA GLN A 231 24.52 28.91 -3.86
C GLN A 231 25.04 30.19 -3.23
N THR A 232 24.38 30.71 -2.21
CA THR A 232 24.80 31.92 -1.48
C THR A 232 26.16 31.75 -0.82
N ILE A 233 26.39 30.59 -0.18
CA ILE A 233 27.70 30.25 0.42
C ILE A 233 28.77 30.16 -0.63
N ALA A 234 28.53 29.49 -1.76
CA ALA A 234 29.48 29.37 -2.86
C ALA A 234 29.89 30.74 -3.43
N GLN A 235 28.89 31.60 -3.68
CA GLN A 235 29.15 32.98 -4.16
C GLN A 235 29.93 33.81 -3.15
N ALA A 236 29.66 33.68 -1.86
CA ALA A 236 30.42 34.38 -0.81
C ALA A 236 31.89 33.89 -0.76
N GLN A 237 32.10 32.58 -0.92
CA GLN A 237 33.45 32.02 -0.99
C GLN A 237 34.25 32.50 -2.23
N GLU A 238 33.58 32.53 -3.39
CA GLU A 238 34.22 33.06 -4.62
C GLU A 238 34.61 34.55 -4.48
N ARG A 239 33.67 35.38 -3.95
CA ARG A 239 33.98 36.79 -3.69
C ARG A 239 35.15 36.95 -2.73
N ARG A 240 35.24 36.16 -1.68
CA ARG A 240 36.35 36.16 -0.72
C ARG A 240 37.67 35.77 -1.38
N ARG A 241 37.69 34.73 -2.23
CA ARG A 241 38.88 34.32 -3.00
C ARG A 241 39.32 35.43 -3.94
N ALA A 242 38.42 36.02 -4.72
CA ALA A 242 38.73 37.11 -5.63
C ALA A 242 39.29 38.33 -4.89
N MET A 243 38.78 38.68 -3.69
CA MET A 243 39.36 39.76 -2.87
C MET A 243 40.78 39.43 -2.38
N MET A 244 41.02 38.18 -1.96
CA MET A 244 42.35 37.74 -1.52
C MET A 244 43.36 37.77 -2.67
N ASP A 245 42.97 37.29 -3.85
CA ASP A 245 43.82 37.30 -5.06
C ASP A 245 44.14 38.74 -5.51
N ALA A 246 43.16 39.64 -5.50
CA ALA A 246 43.36 41.05 -5.79
C ALA A 246 44.29 41.75 -4.78
N ALA A 247 44.19 41.41 -3.48
CA ALA A 247 45.06 41.90 -2.44
C ALA A 247 46.51 41.40 -2.60
N ALA A 248 46.68 40.13 -2.98
CA ALA A 248 47.98 39.52 -3.27
C ALA A 248 48.67 40.18 -4.51
N ALA A 249 47.88 40.40 -5.57
CA ALA A 249 48.38 41.06 -6.78
C ALA A 249 48.85 42.52 -6.51
N ARG A 250 48.15 43.27 -5.65
CA ARG A 250 48.56 44.62 -5.23
C ARG A 250 49.90 44.61 -4.45
N LYS A 251 50.14 43.64 -3.58
CA LYS A 251 51.42 43.48 -2.85
C LYS A 251 52.61 43.17 -3.79
N HIS A 252 52.40 42.41 -4.84
CA HIS A 252 53.44 42.08 -5.81
C HIS A 252 53.72 43.23 -6.81
N GLY A 253 52.71 44.05 -7.13
CA GLY A 253 52.90 45.24 -7.99
C GLY A 253 53.69 46.36 -7.33
N GLY A 254 53.60 46.50 -6.00
CA GLY A 254 54.40 47.54 -5.27
C GLY A 254 55.88 47.29 -5.18
N TRP A 255 56.35 46.08 -5.40
CA TRP A 255 57.81 45.74 -5.33
C TRP A 255 58.55 45.98 -6.62
N LYS A 256 57.91 46.32 -7.72
CA LYS A 256 58.55 46.62 -9.03
C LYS A 256 58.89 48.08 -9.24
N ILE A 257 58.42 49.01 -8.41
CA ILE A 257 58.63 50.47 -8.59
C ILE A 257 59.89 50.95 -7.89
N ASP A 258 60.43 50.24 -6.89
CA ASP A 258 61.60 50.67 -6.10
C ASP A 258 62.98 50.22 -6.67
N ARG A 259 63.05 49.72 -7.90
CA ARG A 259 64.34 49.27 -8.53
C ARG A 259 64.76 50.04 -9.78
N LEU A 260 64.26 51.24 -9.99
CA LEU A 260 64.69 52.09 -11.16
C LEU A 260 65.16 53.52 -10.77
N ASP A 261 65.76 53.63 -9.57
CA ASP A 261 66.58 54.82 -9.28
C ASP A 261 67.80 54.37 -8.48
N HIS A 262 68.89 54.03 -9.26
CA HIS A 262 70.26 54.25 -8.93
C HIS A 262 71.13 53.96 -10.19
#